data_af77ebd2cd51c5536118875a82cbb1c3
#
_entry.id   af77ebd2cd51c5536118875a82cbb1c3
#
_cell.length_a   1.000
_cell.length_b   1.000
_cell.length_c   1.000
_cell.angle_alpha   90.00
_cell.angle_beta   90.00
_cell.angle_gamma   90.00
#
_symmetry.space_group_name_H-M   'P 1'
#
loop_
_entity.id
_entity.type
_entity.pdbx_description
1 polymer ?
#
loop_
_entity_poly.entity_id
_entity_poly.type
_entity_poly.pdbx_seq_one_letter_code
_entity_poly.pdbx_strand_id
1 'polypeptide(L)'
;VTFNNTLCRGDLKVTKTAEDGLVEGVKFHLYGTSYCGLPVDEYAVTNASGVAVFDDVLIGTGYTLEEVGTPDRYIVTDNQTAAIEWNKVTSKGFDNELKRGDLKVTKTAEDGLNEGMKFHLYGTSYSGIPVDEYAVTDASGVATFSSILIGTGYTLEEVETPIRYVVPDNQTAAIEWNKVTNKSFDNVLKKWNLTVTKQDVETGSAQGDANLAGAKYGIYKGDELIDTYVTDADGKFTTKYYICGNDWSIKELDSSEGYLVTPGNEKIGVDPKNYTAEYNSEAMKQY
;
A
#
# COMPACT_ATOMS: atom_id res chain seq x y z
N VAL A 1 12.51 -19.48 -78.41
CA VAL A 1 12.80 -19.92 -77.02
C VAL A 1 12.54 -18.72 -76.13
N THR A 2 11.61 -18.85 -75.16
CA THR A 2 11.33 -17.82 -74.18
C THR A 2 12.06 -18.18 -72.88
N PHE A 3 12.92 -17.29 -72.36
CA PHE A 3 13.55 -17.48 -71.09
C PHE A 3 12.76 -16.66 -70.03
N ASN A 4 12.29 -17.32 -68.98
CA ASN A 4 11.64 -16.67 -67.88
C ASN A 4 12.64 -16.51 -66.70
N ASN A 5 12.92 -15.29 -66.26
CA ASN A 5 13.70 -15.01 -65.12
C ASN A 5 12.79 -14.79 -63.90
N THR A 6 13.02 -15.49 -62.84
CA THR A 6 12.33 -15.27 -61.55
C THR A 6 13.26 -14.57 -60.56
N LEU A 7 12.72 -13.68 -59.75
CA LEU A 7 13.49 -13.00 -58.71
C LEU A 7 13.80 -13.98 -57.55
N CYS A 8 14.99 -13.84 -57.00
CA CYS A 8 15.41 -14.61 -55.84
C CYS A 8 14.63 -14.16 -54.57
N ARG A 9 14.21 -15.15 -53.81
CA ARG A 9 13.41 -14.94 -52.59
C ARG A 9 13.90 -15.84 -51.48
N GLY A 10 13.54 -15.50 -50.23
CA GLY A 10 13.75 -16.27 -49.03
C GLY A 10 12.68 -15.92 -47.99
N ASP A 11 12.76 -16.52 -46.80
CA ASP A 11 11.76 -16.35 -45.76
C ASP A 11 12.34 -15.65 -44.55
N LEU A 12 11.47 -15.00 -43.77
CA LEU A 12 11.79 -14.46 -42.46
C LEU A 12 10.84 -15.06 -41.41
N LYS A 13 11.43 -15.69 -40.40
CA LYS A 13 10.72 -16.19 -39.22
C LYS A 13 10.98 -15.28 -38.04
N VAL A 14 9.93 -14.76 -37.45
CA VAL A 14 9.98 -13.95 -36.22
C VAL A 14 9.45 -14.80 -35.06
N THR A 15 10.25 -14.88 -33.97
CA THR A 15 9.81 -15.52 -32.71
C THR A 15 9.54 -14.43 -31.69
N LYS A 16 8.32 -14.42 -31.16
CA LYS A 16 7.85 -13.51 -30.13
C LYS A 16 7.84 -14.18 -28.78
N THR A 17 8.46 -13.55 -27.79
CA THR A 17 8.31 -13.84 -26.36
C THR A 17 7.72 -12.64 -25.63
N ALA A 18 7.07 -12.86 -24.50
CA ALA A 18 6.53 -11.82 -23.65
C ALA A 18 6.51 -12.30 -22.20
N GLU A 19 6.79 -11.41 -21.27
CA GLU A 19 6.87 -11.74 -19.85
C GLU A 19 5.55 -12.27 -19.26
N ASP A 20 4.40 -11.81 -19.79
CA ASP A 20 3.06 -12.30 -19.43
C ASP A 20 2.58 -13.50 -20.25
N GLY A 21 3.44 -14.03 -21.17
CA GLY A 21 3.14 -15.17 -22.00
C GLY A 21 2.18 -14.89 -23.17
N LEU A 22 1.75 -13.64 -23.39
CA LEU A 22 0.82 -13.27 -24.47
C LEU A 22 1.59 -13.04 -25.77
N VAL A 23 1.74 -14.12 -26.55
CA VAL A 23 2.56 -14.15 -27.76
C VAL A 23 1.76 -14.33 -29.05
N GLU A 24 0.49 -14.72 -28.99
CA GLU A 24 -0.39 -14.92 -30.14
C GLU A 24 -1.02 -13.60 -30.60
N GLY A 25 -1.18 -13.43 -31.92
CA GLY A 25 -1.87 -12.28 -32.50
C GLY A 25 -1.01 -11.01 -32.58
N VAL A 26 0.29 -11.09 -32.27
CA VAL A 26 1.21 -9.95 -32.38
C VAL A 26 1.55 -9.69 -33.83
N LYS A 27 1.38 -8.46 -34.29
CA LYS A 27 1.59 -8.05 -35.68
C LYS A 27 3.00 -7.50 -35.89
N PHE A 28 3.67 -8.00 -36.92
CA PHE A 28 4.98 -7.50 -37.37
C PHE A 28 4.85 -6.87 -38.74
N HIS A 29 5.67 -5.86 -39.03
CA HIS A 29 5.80 -5.17 -40.31
C HIS A 29 7.23 -5.24 -40.79
N LEU A 30 7.40 -5.78 -42.00
CA LEU A 30 8.69 -5.84 -42.70
C LEU A 30 8.62 -4.91 -43.90
N TYR A 31 9.52 -3.91 -43.97
CA TYR A 31 9.53 -2.97 -45.08
C TYR A 31 10.94 -2.52 -45.48
N GLY A 32 11.06 -2.09 -46.71
CA GLY A 32 12.31 -1.59 -47.27
C GLY A 32 12.40 -1.80 -48.79
N THR A 33 13.63 -1.79 -49.31
CA THR A 33 13.87 -1.96 -50.76
C THR A 33 14.78 -3.18 -50.98
N SER A 34 14.32 -4.06 -51.88
CA SER A 34 15.04 -5.26 -52.31
C SER A 34 16.29 -4.95 -53.15
N TYR A 35 17.14 -5.96 -53.38
CA TYR A 35 18.29 -5.82 -54.29
C TYR A 35 17.91 -5.46 -55.75
N CYS A 36 16.72 -5.83 -56.19
CA CYS A 36 16.21 -5.48 -57.52
C CYS A 36 15.52 -4.10 -57.58
N GLY A 37 15.56 -3.30 -56.49
CA GLY A 37 14.98 -1.96 -56.39
C GLY A 37 13.45 -1.94 -56.20
N LEU A 38 12.82 -3.10 -55.97
CA LEU A 38 11.38 -3.17 -55.69
C LEU A 38 11.11 -2.98 -54.19
N PRO A 39 10.04 -2.29 -53.83
CA PRO A 39 9.65 -2.13 -52.43
C PRO A 39 9.14 -3.46 -51.89
N VAL A 40 9.44 -3.70 -50.60
CA VAL A 40 8.83 -4.71 -49.75
C VAL A 40 8.07 -4.00 -48.65
N ASP A 41 6.81 -4.37 -48.42
CA ASP A 41 5.89 -3.77 -47.44
C ASP A 41 4.90 -4.85 -47.06
N GLU A 42 5.28 -5.70 -46.09
CA GLU A 42 4.57 -6.92 -45.73
C GLU A 42 4.27 -6.99 -44.24
N TYR A 43 3.21 -7.70 -43.90
CA TYR A 43 2.78 -7.91 -42.52
C TYR A 43 2.63 -9.39 -42.24
N ALA A 44 3.00 -9.79 -41.04
CA ALA A 44 2.79 -11.14 -40.50
C ALA A 44 2.27 -11.06 -39.07
N VAL A 45 1.54 -12.09 -38.64
CA VAL A 45 0.95 -12.17 -37.30
C VAL A 45 1.40 -13.48 -36.65
N THR A 46 1.72 -13.40 -35.36
CA THR A 46 2.15 -14.57 -34.61
C THR A 46 0.99 -15.55 -34.36
N ASN A 47 1.31 -16.83 -34.46
CA ASN A 47 0.44 -17.95 -34.07
C ASN A 47 0.51 -18.19 -32.54
N ALA A 48 -0.20 -19.20 -32.04
CA ALA A 48 -0.23 -19.62 -30.65
C ALA A 48 1.15 -19.99 -30.04
N SER A 49 2.13 -20.31 -30.91
CA SER A 49 3.53 -20.57 -30.49
C SER A 49 4.41 -19.32 -30.52
N GLY A 50 3.82 -18.15 -30.76
CA GLY A 50 4.56 -16.87 -30.86
C GLY A 50 5.38 -16.73 -32.14
N VAL A 51 5.02 -17.43 -33.24
CA VAL A 51 5.78 -17.43 -34.49
C VAL A 51 5.01 -16.71 -35.58
N ALA A 52 5.61 -15.68 -36.20
CA ALA A 52 5.17 -15.04 -37.42
C ALA A 52 6.15 -15.40 -38.55
N VAL A 53 5.63 -15.63 -39.76
CA VAL A 53 6.43 -15.97 -40.95
C VAL A 53 6.08 -15.01 -42.09
N PHE A 54 7.12 -14.47 -42.72
CA PHE A 54 7.04 -13.75 -43.98
C PHE A 54 7.63 -14.72 -45.02
N ASP A 55 6.77 -15.26 -45.86
CA ASP A 55 7.15 -16.24 -46.88
C ASP A 55 7.44 -15.57 -48.20
N ASP A 56 8.39 -16.09 -48.94
CA ASP A 56 8.65 -15.69 -50.34
C ASP A 56 9.03 -14.20 -50.54
N VAL A 57 9.75 -13.64 -49.54
CA VAL A 57 10.21 -12.24 -49.56
C VAL A 57 11.37 -12.05 -50.53
N LEU A 58 11.39 -10.93 -51.29
CA LEU A 58 12.54 -10.59 -52.15
C LEU A 58 13.83 -10.44 -51.36
N ILE A 59 14.96 -10.91 -51.92
CA ILE A 59 16.25 -10.80 -51.24
C ILE A 59 16.69 -9.32 -51.08
N GLY A 60 17.31 -9.03 -49.94
CA GLY A 60 17.79 -7.69 -49.59
C GLY A 60 18.46 -7.66 -48.21
N THR A 61 19.22 -6.64 -47.90
CA THR A 61 20.02 -6.55 -46.64
C THR A 61 19.57 -5.45 -45.70
N GLY A 62 18.70 -4.56 -46.11
CA GLY A 62 18.37 -3.36 -45.33
C GLY A 62 16.91 -3.22 -44.96
N TYR A 63 16.19 -4.32 -44.81
CA TYR A 63 14.81 -4.27 -44.38
C TYR A 63 14.70 -3.86 -42.92
N THR A 64 13.71 -3.04 -42.62
CA THR A 64 13.29 -2.76 -41.24
C THR A 64 12.18 -3.70 -40.86
N LEU A 65 12.34 -4.32 -39.68
CA LEU A 65 11.34 -5.18 -39.03
C LEU A 65 10.92 -4.54 -37.71
N GLU A 66 9.63 -4.29 -37.54
CA GLU A 66 9.09 -3.69 -36.33
C GLU A 66 7.87 -4.46 -35.82
N GLU A 67 7.66 -4.42 -34.51
CA GLU A 67 6.40 -4.83 -33.85
C GLU A 67 5.39 -3.70 -33.95
N VAL A 68 4.18 -3.99 -34.41
CA VAL A 68 3.15 -2.97 -34.66
C VAL A 68 2.04 -3.10 -33.62
N GLY A 69 1.71 -1.96 -33.00
CA GLY A 69 0.60 -1.88 -32.06
C GLY A 69 0.91 -2.56 -30.70
N THR A 70 2.17 -2.49 -30.27
CA THR A 70 2.60 -2.96 -28.95
C THR A 70 1.70 -2.36 -27.86
N PRO A 71 1.01 -3.19 -27.04
CA PRO A 71 0.17 -2.70 -25.95
C PRO A 71 0.93 -1.83 -24.95
N ASP A 72 0.27 -0.81 -24.41
CA ASP A 72 0.87 0.18 -23.50
C ASP A 72 1.49 -0.41 -22.22
N ARG A 73 1.13 -1.64 -21.86
CA ARG A 73 1.71 -2.33 -20.69
C ARG A 73 3.16 -2.78 -20.87
N TYR A 74 3.65 -2.83 -22.12
CA TYR A 74 5.01 -3.24 -22.43
C TYR A 74 5.94 -2.06 -22.70
N ILE A 75 7.23 -2.30 -22.48
CA ILE A 75 8.30 -1.45 -22.99
C ILE A 75 8.37 -1.71 -24.51
N VAL A 76 8.32 -0.64 -25.31
CA VAL A 76 8.42 -0.75 -26.77
C VAL A 76 9.82 -1.21 -27.14
N THR A 77 9.91 -2.29 -27.89
CA THR A 77 11.17 -2.85 -28.41
C THR A 77 11.65 -2.05 -29.64
N ASP A 78 12.95 -1.93 -29.78
CA ASP A 78 13.55 -1.25 -30.94
C ASP A 78 13.31 -2.05 -32.24
N ASN A 79 13.17 -1.33 -33.34
CA ASN A 79 13.14 -1.91 -34.68
C ASN A 79 14.44 -2.65 -34.99
N GLN A 80 14.33 -3.76 -35.71
CA GLN A 80 15.48 -4.57 -36.11
C GLN A 80 15.72 -4.46 -37.61
N THR A 81 16.98 -4.62 -38.02
CA THR A 81 17.34 -4.80 -39.43
C THR A 81 17.25 -6.28 -39.81
N ALA A 82 16.66 -6.59 -40.95
CA ALA A 82 16.63 -7.96 -41.47
C ALA A 82 17.31 -8.04 -42.84
N ALA A 83 18.06 -9.11 -43.06
CA ALA A 83 18.61 -9.48 -44.37
C ALA A 83 17.92 -10.78 -44.82
N ILE A 84 17.39 -10.77 -46.04
CA ILE A 84 16.77 -11.92 -46.66
C ILE A 84 17.69 -12.47 -47.74
N GLU A 85 18.09 -13.71 -47.58
CA GLU A 85 18.99 -14.40 -48.51
C GLU A 85 18.20 -15.47 -49.32
N TRP A 86 18.68 -15.72 -50.53
CA TRP A 86 18.05 -16.68 -51.44
C TRP A 86 17.93 -18.09 -50.84
N ASN A 87 16.72 -18.61 -50.86
CA ASN A 87 16.36 -19.98 -50.42
C ASN A 87 16.82 -20.28 -48.98
N LYS A 88 16.82 -19.24 -48.11
CA LYS A 88 17.11 -19.36 -46.69
C LYS A 88 16.00 -18.79 -45.85
N VAL A 89 15.93 -19.25 -44.60
CA VAL A 89 15.10 -18.68 -43.56
C VAL A 89 15.97 -17.82 -42.63
N THR A 90 15.70 -16.52 -42.64
CA THR A 90 16.27 -15.61 -41.63
C THR A 90 15.44 -15.70 -40.35
N SER A 91 16.10 -15.69 -39.19
CA SER A 91 15.40 -15.72 -37.90
C SER A 91 15.64 -14.43 -37.10
N LYS A 92 14.58 -13.90 -36.51
CA LYS A 92 14.58 -12.72 -35.61
C LYS A 92 13.78 -13.03 -34.36
N GLY A 93 14.10 -12.36 -33.25
CA GLY A 93 13.39 -12.48 -31.99
C GLY A 93 13.00 -11.13 -31.42
N PHE A 94 11.82 -11.04 -30.87
CA PHE A 94 11.31 -9.89 -30.10
C PHE A 94 10.83 -10.38 -28.74
N ASP A 95 11.27 -9.69 -27.68
CA ASP A 95 10.85 -9.97 -26.31
C ASP A 95 10.19 -8.72 -25.72
N ASN A 96 8.98 -8.88 -25.18
CA ASN A 96 8.24 -7.78 -24.54
C ASN A 96 8.34 -7.88 -23.03
N GLU A 97 8.99 -6.88 -22.45
CA GLU A 97 9.09 -6.68 -21.02
C GLU A 97 7.91 -5.82 -20.53
N LEU A 98 7.36 -6.17 -19.36
CA LEU A 98 6.31 -5.40 -18.72
C LEU A 98 6.86 -4.13 -18.06
N LYS A 99 6.11 -3.06 -18.18
CA LYS A 99 6.42 -1.78 -17.52
C LYS A 99 6.24 -1.88 -16.02
N ARG A 100 7.17 -1.27 -15.27
CA ARG A 100 7.19 -1.23 -13.81
C ARG A 100 7.48 0.17 -13.29
N GLY A 101 7.11 0.40 -12.04
CA GLY A 101 7.45 1.58 -11.26
C GLY A 101 7.62 1.21 -9.80
N ASP A 102 7.87 2.21 -8.97
CA ASP A 102 8.09 2.03 -7.54
C ASP A 102 6.99 2.71 -6.72
N LEU A 103 6.81 2.25 -5.48
CA LEU A 103 5.98 2.90 -4.48
C LEU A 103 6.79 3.12 -3.20
N LYS A 104 6.77 4.33 -2.68
CA LYS A 104 7.31 4.68 -1.36
C LYS A 104 6.18 5.07 -0.43
N VAL A 105 6.20 4.50 0.77
CA VAL A 105 5.28 4.82 1.85
C VAL A 105 6.05 5.51 2.96
N THR A 106 5.71 6.77 3.26
CA THR A 106 6.25 7.49 4.41
C THR A 106 5.33 7.28 5.59
N LYS A 107 5.89 6.76 6.69
CA LYS A 107 5.20 6.51 7.94
C LYS A 107 5.54 7.56 8.97
N THR A 108 4.51 8.13 9.58
CA THR A 108 4.62 8.94 10.80
C THR A 108 3.80 8.31 11.92
N ALA A 109 4.16 8.59 13.16
CA ALA A 109 3.43 8.16 14.34
C ALA A 109 3.52 9.24 15.44
N GLU A 110 2.46 9.42 16.20
CA GLU A 110 2.36 10.45 17.24
C GLU A 110 3.44 10.32 18.34
N ASP A 111 3.93 9.09 18.58
CA ASP A 111 5.03 8.82 19.53
C ASP A 111 6.41 8.76 18.86
N GLY A 112 6.50 9.05 17.56
CA GLY A 112 7.74 9.07 16.80
C GLY A 112 8.30 7.68 16.43
N LEU A 113 7.59 6.58 16.72
CA LEU A 113 8.03 5.22 16.41
C LEU A 113 7.59 4.83 15.00
N ASN A 114 8.41 5.14 14.01
CA ASN A 114 8.10 5.01 12.59
C ASN A 114 8.77 3.79 11.92
N GLU A 115 9.79 3.21 12.54
CA GLU A 115 10.54 2.05 12.03
C GLU A 115 9.81 0.74 12.29
N GLY A 116 9.96 -0.23 11.38
CA GLY A 116 9.45 -1.59 11.54
C GLY A 116 7.95 -1.75 11.25
N MET A 117 7.27 -0.71 10.73
CA MET A 117 5.87 -0.80 10.33
C MET A 117 5.76 -1.52 8.99
N LYS A 118 4.85 -2.49 8.92
CA LYS A 118 4.69 -3.38 7.76
C LYS A 118 3.51 -2.95 6.91
N PHE A 119 3.75 -2.86 5.60
CA PHE A 119 2.75 -2.52 4.59
C PHE A 119 2.55 -3.67 3.61
N HIS A 120 1.33 -3.82 3.14
CA HIS A 120 0.91 -4.78 2.13
C HIS A 120 0.33 -4.04 0.93
N LEU A 121 0.86 -4.31 -0.26
CA LEU A 121 0.37 -3.81 -1.54
C LEU A 121 -0.16 -4.97 -2.35
N TYR A 122 -1.44 -4.95 -2.72
CA TYR A 122 -2.03 -6.04 -3.49
C TYR A 122 -3.08 -5.55 -4.50
N GLY A 123 -3.30 -6.37 -5.52
CA GLY A 123 -4.26 -6.09 -6.59
C GLY A 123 -3.86 -6.74 -7.90
N THR A 124 -4.40 -6.23 -9.01
CA THR A 124 -4.14 -6.77 -10.35
C THR A 124 -3.54 -5.71 -11.25
N SER A 125 -2.43 -6.02 -11.90
CA SER A 125 -1.74 -5.16 -12.86
C SER A 125 -2.51 -5.00 -14.19
N TYR A 126 -2.09 -4.08 -15.04
CA TYR A 126 -2.64 -3.95 -16.40
C TYR A 126 -2.38 -5.18 -17.29
N SER A 127 -1.40 -6.03 -16.96
CA SER A 127 -1.16 -7.30 -17.64
C SER A 127 -2.06 -8.44 -17.14
N GLY A 128 -2.90 -8.20 -16.11
CA GLY A 128 -3.71 -9.23 -15.47
C GLY A 128 -2.95 -10.08 -14.44
N ILE A 129 -1.65 -9.84 -14.26
CA ILE A 129 -0.83 -10.54 -13.26
C ILE A 129 -1.14 -9.94 -11.87
N PRO A 130 -1.41 -10.79 -10.86
CA PRO A 130 -1.62 -10.31 -9.50
C PRO A 130 -0.31 -9.75 -8.91
N VAL A 131 -0.46 -8.70 -8.10
CA VAL A 131 0.59 -8.14 -7.26
C VAL A 131 0.19 -8.42 -5.82
N ASP A 132 1.12 -8.94 -5.01
CA ASP A 132 0.94 -9.29 -3.60
C ASP A 132 2.29 -9.15 -2.89
N GLU A 133 2.61 -7.91 -2.48
CA GLU A 133 3.94 -7.52 -2.03
C GLU A 133 3.90 -6.88 -0.64
N TYR A 134 4.98 -7.09 0.13
CA TYR A 134 5.13 -6.53 1.47
C TYR A 134 6.40 -5.69 1.56
N ALA A 135 6.32 -4.60 2.31
CA ALA A 135 7.47 -3.77 2.64
C ALA A 135 7.41 -3.31 4.11
N VAL A 136 8.57 -3.07 4.70
CA VAL A 136 8.70 -2.64 6.10
C VAL A 136 9.44 -1.31 6.12
N THR A 137 9.02 -0.40 7.00
CA THR A 137 9.68 0.91 7.15
C THR A 137 11.08 0.76 7.76
N ASP A 138 12.02 1.49 7.16
CA ASP A 138 13.38 1.69 7.67
C ASP A 138 13.42 2.69 8.85
N ALA A 139 14.63 2.99 9.32
CA ALA A 139 14.87 3.96 10.40
C ALA A 139 14.43 5.40 10.05
N SER A 140 14.23 5.71 8.76
CA SER A 140 13.68 6.99 8.30
C SER A 140 12.15 6.97 8.24
N GLY A 141 11.50 5.86 8.58
CA GLY A 141 10.07 5.67 8.45
C GLY A 141 9.59 5.48 7.01
N VAL A 142 10.43 4.96 6.11
CA VAL A 142 10.09 4.76 4.70
C VAL A 142 10.07 3.28 4.35
N ALA A 143 8.92 2.78 3.85
CA ALA A 143 8.82 1.48 3.21
C ALA A 143 8.86 1.65 1.68
N THR A 144 9.61 0.78 0.99
CA THR A 144 9.79 0.86 -0.47
C THR A 144 9.35 -0.45 -1.12
N PHE A 145 8.45 -0.35 -2.08
CA PHE A 145 8.08 -1.41 -3.01
C PHE A 145 8.75 -1.10 -4.35
N SER A 146 9.66 -1.93 -4.79
CA SER A 146 10.45 -1.71 -6.00
C SER A 146 9.99 -2.60 -7.14
N SER A 147 10.06 -2.07 -8.37
CA SER A 147 9.81 -2.84 -9.59
C SER A 147 8.40 -3.47 -9.67
N ILE A 148 7.41 -2.74 -9.21
CA ILE A 148 6.00 -3.18 -9.22
C ILE A 148 5.42 -2.99 -10.63
N LEU A 149 4.66 -3.96 -11.11
CA LEU A 149 3.95 -3.86 -12.40
C LEU A 149 3.00 -2.67 -12.41
N ILE A 150 2.94 -1.96 -13.56
CA ILE A 150 2.04 -0.82 -13.68
C ILE A 150 0.57 -1.24 -13.57
N GLY A 151 -0.23 -0.40 -12.93
CA GLY A 151 -1.65 -0.64 -12.71
C GLY A 151 -2.29 0.49 -11.90
N THR A 152 -3.61 0.53 -11.92
CA THR A 152 -4.41 1.42 -11.08
C THR A 152 -5.28 0.59 -10.15
N GLY A 153 -5.56 1.11 -8.97
CA GLY A 153 -6.47 0.44 -8.04
C GLY A 153 -5.84 -0.67 -7.19
N TYR A 154 -4.53 -0.66 -7.02
CA TYR A 154 -3.89 -1.45 -5.96
C TYR A 154 -4.39 -0.97 -4.61
N THR A 155 -4.63 -1.91 -3.70
CA THR A 155 -4.88 -1.62 -2.30
C THR A 155 -3.56 -1.61 -1.55
N LEU A 156 -3.36 -0.56 -0.76
CA LEU A 156 -2.23 -0.41 0.16
C LEU A 156 -2.78 -0.30 1.57
N GLU A 157 -2.31 -1.16 2.46
CA GLU A 157 -2.73 -1.19 3.86
C GLU A 157 -1.53 -1.33 4.82
N GLU A 158 -1.66 -0.77 6.01
CA GLU A 158 -0.75 -1.09 7.11
C GLU A 158 -1.24 -2.38 7.78
N VAL A 159 -0.37 -3.36 7.87
CA VAL A 159 -0.67 -4.65 8.52
C VAL A 159 0.11 -4.81 9.82
N GLU A 160 -0.45 -5.58 10.75
CA GLU A 160 0.17 -5.81 12.07
C GLU A 160 0.36 -4.49 12.85
N THR A 161 -0.54 -3.51 12.63
CA THR A 161 -0.52 -2.22 13.35
C THR A 161 -0.44 -2.45 14.87
N PRO A 162 0.56 -1.89 15.56
CA PRO A 162 0.68 -2.07 17.01
C PRO A 162 -0.58 -1.64 17.75
N ILE A 163 -0.99 -2.42 18.73
CA ILE A 163 -2.29 -2.32 19.42
C ILE A 163 -2.56 -0.95 20.05
N ARG A 164 -1.51 -0.17 20.34
CA ARG A 164 -1.60 1.19 20.90
C ARG A 164 -2.13 2.23 19.93
N TYR A 165 -2.10 1.94 18.62
CA TYR A 165 -2.60 2.85 17.59
C TYR A 165 -4.00 2.49 17.10
N VAL A 166 -4.67 3.48 16.56
CA VAL A 166 -5.82 3.28 15.69
C VAL A 166 -5.33 2.68 14.38
N VAL A 167 -5.99 1.63 13.89
CA VAL A 167 -5.67 1.07 12.58
C VAL A 167 -6.03 2.09 11.50
N PRO A 168 -5.09 2.53 10.65
CA PRO A 168 -5.39 3.51 9.61
C PRO A 168 -6.22 2.87 8.48
N ASP A 169 -6.96 3.71 7.77
CA ASP A 169 -7.72 3.27 6.60
C ASP A 169 -6.81 2.86 5.45
N ASN A 170 -7.25 1.85 4.69
CA ASN A 170 -6.59 1.41 3.48
C ASN A 170 -6.60 2.53 2.42
N GLN A 171 -5.55 2.60 1.61
CA GLN A 171 -5.43 3.55 0.51
C GLN A 171 -5.39 2.81 -0.83
N THR A 172 -5.78 3.52 -1.89
CA THR A 172 -5.54 3.05 -3.26
C THR A 172 -4.21 3.60 -3.78
N ALA A 173 -3.48 2.80 -4.56
CA ALA A 173 -2.26 3.22 -5.23
C ALA A 173 -2.34 2.95 -6.73
N ALA A 174 -1.76 3.86 -7.52
CA ALA A 174 -1.51 3.66 -8.94
C ALA A 174 0.01 3.63 -9.17
N ILE A 175 0.47 2.65 -9.91
CA ILE A 175 1.88 2.51 -10.28
C ILE A 175 2.02 2.86 -11.75
N GLU A 176 2.86 3.85 -12.03
CA GLU A 176 3.14 4.33 -13.38
C GLU A 176 4.57 3.94 -13.81
N TRP A 177 4.74 3.76 -15.11
CA TRP A 177 6.02 3.35 -15.66
C TRP A 177 7.16 4.33 -15.32
N ASN A 178 8.27 3.77 -14.81
CA ASN A 178 9.51 4.48 -14.47
C ASN A 178 9.29 5.69 -13.54
N LYS A 179 8.26 5.62 -12.69
CA LYS A 179 7.95 6.63 -11.67
C LYS A 179 7.94 6.05 -10.28
N VAL A 180 8.12 6.93 -9.30
CA VAL A 180 7.91 6.64 -7.88
C VAL A 180 6.59 7.24 -7.44
N THR A 181 5.64 6.40 -7.08
CA THR A 181 4.41 6.80 -6.39
C THR A 181 4.72 7.02 -4.91
N ASN A 182 4.20 8.10 -4.31
CA ASN A 182 4.39 8.37 -2.89
C ASN A 182 3.05 8.30 -2.16
N LYS A 183 3.03 7.63 -1.02
CA LYS A 183 1.92 7.53 -0.08
C LYS A 183 2.40 7.84 1.34
N SER A 184 1.48 8.19 2.21
CA SER A 184 1.79 8.44 3.63
C SER A 184 0.71 7.85 4.52
N PHE A 185 1.14 7.31 5.67
CA PHE A 185 0.28 6.84 6.76
C PHE A 185 0.73 7.51 8.06
N ASP A 186 -0.25 7.93 8.86
CA ASP A 186 -0.02 8.49 10.18
C ASP A 186 -0.73 7.63 11.23
N ASN A 187 0.01 7.21 12.27
CA ASN A 187 -0.55 6.43 13.37
C ASN A 187 -0.81 7.34 14.57
N VAL A 188 -2.08 7.46 14.93
CA VAL A 188 -2.52 8.16 16.12
C VAL A 188 -2.68 7.19 17.29
N LEU A 189 -2.27 7.63 18.49
CA LEU A 189 -2.39 6.84 19.70
C LEU A 189 -3.84 6.80 20.19
N LYS A 190 -4.27 5.66 20.71
CA LYS A 190 -5.53 5.54 21.43
C LYS A 190 -5.43 6.28 22.77
N LYS A 191 -6.42 7.10 23.07
CA LYS A 191 -6.49 7.95 24.25
C LYS A 191 -7.78 7.70 25.01
N TRP A 192 -7.77 7.98 26.30
CA TRP A 192 -8.92 7.83 27.18
C TRP A 192 -9.07 9.03 28.11
N ASN A 193 -10.29 9.32 28.53
CA ASN A 193 -10.60 10.16 29.65
C ASN A 193 -11.54 9.45 30.61
N LEU A 194 -11.66 9.95 31.85
CA LEU A 194 -12.48 9.38 32.90
C LEU A 194 -13.41 10.44 33.48
N THR A 195 -14.69 10.12 33.51
CA THR A 195 -15.65 10.85 34.33
C THR A 195 -15.88 10.10 35.64
N VAL A 196 -15.52 10.73 36.75
CA VAL A 196 -15.76 10.20 38.10
C VAL A 196 -16.99 10.86 38.68
N THR A 197 -17.82 10.06 39.32
CA THR A 197 -18.97 10.54 40.10
C THR A 197 -18.83 10.00 41.52
N LYS A 198 -18.56 10.91 42.50
CA LYS A 198 -18.59 10.57 43.92
C LYS A 198 -20.06 10.43 44.37
N GLN A 199 -20.35 9.38 45.12
CA GLN A 199 -21.67 9.09 45.61
C GLN A 199 -21.58 8.68 47.09
N ASP A 200 -22.65 8.97 47.86
CA ASP A 200 -22.85 8.35 49.15
C ASP A 200 -23.22 6.88 48.96
N VAL A 201 -22.61 5.99 49.75
CA VAL A 201 -22.77 4.54 49.58
C VAL A 201 -24.20 4.04 49.92
N GLU A 202 -24.93 4.76 50.75
CA GLU A 202 -26.26 4.36 51.19
C GLU A 202 -27.37 4.92 50.30
N THR A 203 -27.26 6.19 49.93
CA THR A 203 -28.36 6.93 49.24
C THR A 203 -28.01 7.32 47.80
N GLY A 204 -26.70 7.30 47.43
CA GLY A 204 -26.21 7.79 46.16
C GLY A 204 -26.14 9.33 46.06
N SER A 205 -26.65 10.05 47.07
CA SER A 205 -26.72 11.51 47.12
C SER A 205 -26.17 12.00 48.46
N ALA A 206 -25.71 13.26 48.54
CA ALA A 206 -25.27 13.84 49.80
C ALA A 206 -26.37 13.77 50.88
N GLN A 207 -26.00 13.45 52.13
CA GLN A 207 -26.87 13.33 53.27
C GLN A 207 -26.66 14.45 54.28
N GLY A 208 -27.75 15.05 54.76
CA GLY A 208 -27.71 16.11 55.76
C GLY A 208 -26.90 17.31 55.30
N ASP A 209 -25.95 17.71 56.11
CA ASP A 209 -25.00 18.83 55.82
C ASP A 209 -23.75 18.37 55.06
N ALA A 210 -23.59 17.07 54.70
CA ALA A 210 -22.47 16.55 53.95
C ALA A 210 -22.53 17.01 52.48
N ASN A 211 -21.32 17.12 51.85
CA ASN A 211 -21.19 17.61 50.48
C ASN A 211 -20.33 16.68 49.65
N LEU A 212 -20.72 16.40 48.39
CA LEU A 212 -19.94 15.61 47.46
C LEU A 212 -18.93 16.42 46.67
N ALA A 213 -19.02 17.78 46.73
CA ALA A 213 -18.04 18.68 46.14
C ALA A 213 -16.77 18.77 46.97
N GLY A 214 -15.64 19.03 46.35
CA GLY A 214 -14.37 19.28 46.99
C GLY A 214 -13.52 18.07 47.30
N ALA A 215 -14.01 16.86 47.04
CA ALA A 215 -13.17 15.63 47.14
C ALA A 215 -12.04 15.68 46.09
N LYS A 216 -10.82 15.37 46.51
CA LYS A 216 -9.63 15.43 45.67
C LYS A 216 -9.17 14.03 45.29
N TYR A 217 -8.97 13.82 44.01
CA TYR A 217 -8.51 12.55 43.41
C TYR A 217 -7.20 12.73 42.69
N GLY A 218 -6.32 11.72 42.80
CA GLY A 218 -5.09 11.62 42.03
C GLY A 218 -5.22 10.57 40.92
N ILE A 219 -4.78 10.90 39.71
CA ILE A 219 -4.63 9.98 38.59
C ILE A 219 -3.16 9.57 38.56
N TYR A 220 -2.92 8.27 38.59
CA TYR A 220 -1.58 7.70 38.66
C TYR A 220 -1.29 6.85 37.42
N LYS A 221 0.00 6.86 37.02
CA LYS A 221 0.55 5.92 36.05
C LYS A 221 1.69 5.13 36.74
N GLY A 222 1.48 3.84 36.98
CA GLY A 222 2.29 3.12 37.93
C GLY A 222 2.18 3.77 39.31
N ASP A 223 3.33 4.12 39.90
CA ASP A 223 3.41 4.80 41.22
C ASP A 223 3.50 6.35 41.11
N GLU A 224 3.54 6.90 39.88
CA GLU A 224 3.70 8.32 39.64
C GLU A 224 2.33 9.03 39.62
N LEU A 225 2.19 10.10 40.43
CA LEU A 225 1.04 10.99 40.38
C LEU A 225 1.15 11.91 39.15
N ILE A 226 0.26 11.71 38.18
CA ILE A 226 0.26 12.48 36.93
C ILE A 226 -0.55 13.78 37.05
N ASP A 227 -1.78 13.70 37.60
CA ASP A 227 -2.67 14.84 37.76
C ASP A 227 -3.57 14.68 38.99
N THR A 228 -4.15 15.81 39.42
CA THR A 228 -5.18 15.83 40.46
C THR A 228 -6.42 16.56 39.99
N TYR A 229 -7.58 16.03 40.41
CA TYR A 229 -8.91 16.57 40.11
C TYR A 229 -9.72 16.74 41.38
N VAL A 230 -10.63 17.70 41.36
CA VAL A 230 -11.55 17.96 42.47
C VAL A 230 -12.97 17.85 41.97
N THR A 231 -13.85 17.24 42.75
CA THR A 231 -15.26 17.13 42.43
C THR A 231 -15.97 18.47 42.47
N ASP A 232 -16.82 18.73 41.50
CA ASP A 232 -17.72 19.89 41.40
C ASP A 232 -18.94 19.79 42.35
N ALA A 233 -19.89 20.73 42.21
CA ALA A 233 -21.12 20.77 43.01
C ALA A 233 -22.01 19.53 42.86
N ASP A 234 -21.89 18.82 41.73
CA ASP A 234 -22.59 17.56 41.45
C ASP A 234 -21.81 16.33 41.91
N GLY A 235 -20.69 16.50 42.58
CA GLY A 235 -19.79 15.42 42.98
C GLY A 235 -19.01 14.82 41.83
N LYS A 236 -18.78 15.57 40.74
CA LYS A 236 -18.20 15.01 39.49
C LYS A 236 -16.95 15.76 39.08
N PHE A 237 -16.09 15.07 38.33
CA PHE A 237 -15.08 15.65 37.46
C PHE A 237 -14.85 14.80 36.23
N THR A 238 -14.27 15.39 35.18
CA THR A 238 -13.80 14.65 34.00
C THR A 238 -12.35 15.01 33.77
N THR A 239 -11.53 13.97 33.54
CA THR A 239 -10.09 14.16 33.26
C THR A 239 -9.84 14.70 31.86
N LYS A 240 -8.65 15.22 31.60
CA LYS A 240 -8.14 15.35 30.23
C LYS A 240 -7.94 13.97 29.61
N TYR A 241 -7.62 13.93 28.32
CA TYR A 241 -7.25 12.69 27.64
C TYR A 241 -5.82 12.28 27.95
N TYR A 242 -5.61 10.99 28.22
CA TYR A 242 -4.32 10.31 28.42
C TYR A 242 -4.15 9.19 27.41
N ILE A 243 -2.90 8.82 27.13
CA ILE A 243 -2.61 7.65 26.28
C ILE A 243 -3.05 6.37 26.99
N CYS A 244 -3.75 5.47 26.30
CA CYS A 244 -4.17 4.18 26.83
C CYS A 244 -2.98 3.34 27.30
N GLY A 245 -3.18 2.56 28.37
CA GLY A 245 -2.15 1.71 28.99
C GLY A 245 -2.73 0.83 30.10
N ASN A 246 -1.93 -0.09 30.63
CA ASN A 246 -2.36 -1.08 31.63
C ASN A 246 -2.02 -0.69 33.07
N ASP A 247 -1.35 0.45 33.27
CA ASP A 247 -0.74 0.89 34.51
C ASP A 247 -1.42 2.13 35.12
N TRP A 248 -2.64 2.44 34.68
CA TRP A 248 -3.42 3.56 35.17
C TRP A 248 -4.26 3.19 36.38
N SER A 249 -4.29 4.11 37.37
CA SER A 249 -5.10 3.98 38.58
C SER A 249 -5.55 5.34 39.11
N ILE A 250 -6.56 5.31 39.96
CA ILE A 250 -7.12 6.48 40.66
C ILE A 250 -7.12 6.24 42.16
N LYS A 251 -6.87 7.30 42.93
CA LYS A 251 -6.90 7.29 44.38
C LYS A 251 -7.54 8.56 44.91
N GLU A 252 -8.44 8.45 45.89
CA GLU A 252 -8.91 9.57 46.64
C GLU A 252 -7.78 10.06 47.57
N LEU A 253 -7.42 11.33 47.47
CA LEU A 253 -6.34 11.97 48.26
C LEU A 253 -6.87 12.75 49.43
N ASP A 254 -8.06 13.35 49.26
CA ASP A 254 -8.75 14.12 50.30
C ASP A 254 -10.25 13.98 50.10
N SER A 255 -11.00 13.82 51.18
CA SER A 255 -12.45 13.64 51.08
C SER A 255 -13.18 14.99 51.05
N SER A 256 -14.42 14.95 50.58
CA SER A 256 -15.34 16.07 50.71
C SER A 256 -15.91 16.16 52.14
N GLU A 257 -16.45 17.34 52.50
CA GLU A 257 -16.99 17.60 53.82
C GLU A 257 -18.09 16.59 54.22
N GLY A 258 -17.94 16.03 55.41
CA GLY A 258 -18.87 15.03 55.98
C GLY A 258 -18.55 13.59 55.58
N TYR A 259 -17.54 13.33 54.74
CA TYR A 259 -17.15 11.99 54.30
C TYR A 259 -15.70 11.64 54.73
N LEU A 260 -15.42 10.36 54.79
CA LEU A 260 -14.07 9.84 54.99
C LEU A 260 -13.40 9.54 53.65
N VAL A 261 -12.06 9.64 53.61
CA VAL A 261 -11.28 9.24 52.45
C VAL A 261 -11.45 7.74 52.22
N THR A 262 -11.84 7.34 51.03
CA THR A 262 -11.89 5.92 50.63
C THR A 262 -10.45 5.41 50.46
N PRO A 263 -10.02 4.42 51.30
CA PRO A 263 -8.66 3.90 51.20
C PRO A 263 -8.49 3.05 49.98
N GLY A 264 -7.30 3.10 49.39
CA GLY A 264 -6.92 2.23 48.28
C GLY A 264 -6.59 2.97 47.00
N ASN A 265 -6.14 2.21 46.05
CA ASN A 265 -5.81 2.66 44.69
C ASN A 265 -6.58 1.76 43.73
N GLU A 266 -7.51 2.33 42.97
CA GLU A 266 -8.37 1.61 42.08
C GLU A 266 -7.80 1.61 40.66
N LYS A 267 -7.66 0.43 40.07
CA LYS A 267 -7.12 0.28 38.71
C LYS A 267 -8.14 0.75 37.68
N ILE A 268 -7.68 1.54 36.70
CA ILE A 268 -8.46 1.97 35.56
C ILE A 268 -8.17 1.05 34.38
N GLY A 269 -9.19 0.35 33.88
CA GLY A 269 -9.06 -0.71 32.88
C GLY A 269 -8.98 -0.18 31.44
N VAL A 270 -8.03 0.70 31.13
CA VAL A 270 -7.88 1.42 29.85
C VAL A 270 -6.80 0.83 28.95
N ASP A 271 -6.76 -0.50 28.87
CA ASP A 271 -5.89 -1.24 27.93
C ASP A 271 -6.24 -0.89 26.48
N PRO A 272 -5.27 -0.48 25.64
CA PRO A 272 -5.51 -0.11 24.25
C PRO A 272 -6.18 -1.20 23.40
N LYS A 273 -6.08 -2.47 23.79
CA LYS A 273 -6.78 -3.58 23.12
C LYS A 273 -8.31 -3.48 23.17
N ASN A 274 -8.84 -2.77 24.17
CA ASN A 274 -10.28 -2.61 24.36
C ASN A 274 -10.90 -1.55 23.46
N TYR A 275 -10.08 -0.79 22.73
CA TYR A 275 -10.52 0.37 21.96
C TYR A 275 -10.12 0.26 20.48
N THR A 276 -10.95 0.87 19.63
CA THR A 276 -10.69 1.02 18.19
C THR A 276 -10.56 2.49 17.80
N ALA A 277 -11.19 3.40 18.54
CA ALA A 277 -11.16 4.84 18.28
C ALA A 277 -9.96 5.54 18.95
N GLU A 278 -9.61 6.72 18.44
CA GLU A 278 -8.58 7.58 19.04
C GLU A 278 -8.98 8.07 20.43
N TYR A 279 -10.21 8.57 20.59
CA TYR A 279 -10.72 9.12 21.85
C TYR A 279 -11.79 8.20 22.43
N ASN A 280 -11.58 7.80 23.70
CA ASN A 280 -12.44 6.88 24.43
C ASN A 280 -12.78 7.49 25.79
N SER A 281 -14.02 7.30 26.25
CA SER A 281 -14.51 7.84 27.52
C SER A 281 -14.94 6.73 28.46
N GLU A 282 -14.42 6.77 29.68
CA GLU A 282 -14.77 5.86 30.77
C GLU A 282 -15.55 6.62 31.86
N ALA A 283 -16.32 5.87 32.62
CA ALA A 283 -17.06 6.40 33.74
C ALA A 283 -16.90 5.49 34.97
N MET A 284 -16.68 6.12 36.12
CA MET A 284 -16.47 5.42 37.37
C MET A 284 -17.31 6.06 38.48
N LYS A 285 -17.87 5.24 39.37
CA LYS A 285 -18.50 5.70 40.59
C LYS A 285 -17.55 5.47 41.76
N GLN A 286 -17.40 6.46 42.61
CA GLN A 286 -16.63 6.39 43.84
C GLN A 286 -17.54 6.62 45.05
N TYR A 287 -17.41 5.78 46.05
CA TYR A 287 -18.27 5.76 47.23
C TYR A 287 -17.52 6.15 48.48
#